data_6a88e6b32a48eb17c35bc6192e153220
#
_entry.id   6a88e6b32a48eb17c35bc6192e153220
#
_cell.length_a   1.000
_cell.length_b   1.000
_cell.length_c   1.000
_cell.angle_alpha   90.00
_cell.angle_beta   90.00
_cell.angle_gamma   90.00
#
_symmetry.space_group_name_H-M   'P 1'
#
loop_
_entity.id
_entity.type
_entity.pdbx_description
1 polymer ?
#
loop_
_entity_poly.entity_id
_entity_poly.type
_entity_poly.pdbx_seq_one_letter_code
_entity_poly.pdbx_strand_id
1 'polypeptide(L)'
;MHPVNWARFGLLAALWGCSFAFIKVSLDAFAPLQLAFGRLLVGALVVGLILAVSKGSFPQRKVWGHIAVASVFGNVVPFTLFAVGEQHTTATIAGVIQGATPLVTLGLAAVAIRTEKPTARKVTGLVIGFVGLIVVVGPWRTHGFGSIGGQLACVGAAVSYAISFVYLRRFISPYKIPALAVTAAQLTSAMVITGLITTFSIGWDLPGELTAGPLLSLLVLGGASTGIAFVLMNRLIADAGPTTASGVNYLVPVFSVIVGAAALGESVTWNVPVGGAVVIAALALAEGRLPLPARRATEAPAAAAVPPAPVPPAPDPTNRADPIDRTERTEQTERTDRAQPVVAREVC
;
A
#
# COMPACT_ATOMS: atom_id res chain seq x y z
N MET A 1 17.42 12.14 2.84
CA MET A 1 17.56 10.73 3.33
C MET A 1 19.02 10.42 3.55
N HIS A 2 19.36 9.66 4.62
CA HIS A 2 20.70 9.14 4.85
C HIS A 2 21.10 8.18 3.71
N PRO A 3 22.38 8.12 3.26
CA PRO A 3 22.84 7.25 2.16
C PRO A 3 22.40 5.78 2.30
N VAL A 4 22.42 5.23 3.52
CA VAL A 4 21.95 3.86 3.81
C VAL A 4 20.50 3.64 3.44
N ASN A 5 19.63 4.63 3.64
CA ASN A 5 18.21 4.51 3.29
C ASN A 5 17.98 4.61 1.78
N TRP A 6 18.84 5.34 1.03
CA TRP A 6 18.83 5.30 -0.43
C TRP A 6 19.24 3.93 -0.98
N ALA A 7 20.26 3.31 -0.38
CA ALA A 7 20.69 1.95 -0.76
C ALA A 7 19.57 0.93 -0.47
N ARG A 8 18.93 0.99 0.72
CA ARG A 8 17.78 0.13 1.06
C ARG A 8 16.62 0.32 0.10
N PHE A 9 16.33 1.57 -0.26
CA PHE A 9 15.25 1.93 -1.19
C PHE A 9 15.48 1.33 -2.58
N GLY A 10 16.69 1.53 -3.15
CA GLY A 10 17.05 0.98 -4.45
C GLY A 10 17.08 -0.55 -4.46
N LEU A 11 17.66 -1.17 -3.41
CA LEU A 11 17.72 -2.63 -3.28
C LEU A 11 16.31 -3.23 -3.17
N LEU A 12 15.43 -2.64 -2.38
CA LEU A 12 14.05 -3.11 -2.22
C LEU A 12 13.28 -3.00 -3.54
N ALA A 13 13.44 -1.89 -4.27
CA ALA A 13 12.81 -1.72 -5.57
C ALA A 13 13.31 -2.76 -6.59
N ALA A 14 14.62 -3.03 -6.60
CA ALA A 14 15.22 -4.06 -7.45
C ALA A 14 14.71 -5.47 -7.08
N LEU A 15 14.70 -5.83 -5.78
CA LEU A 15 14.22 -7.14 -5.32
C LEU A 15 12.76 -7.39 -5.71
N TRP A 16 11.90 -6.38 -5.58
CA TRP A 16 10.50 -6.51 -5.95
C TRP A 16 10.28 -6.46 -7.46
N GLY A 17 10.98 -5.59 -8.19
CA GLY A 17 10.89 -5.52 -9.65
C GLY A 17 11.40 -6.78 -10.34
N CYS A 18 12.54 -7.33 -9.87
CA CYS A 18 13.09 -8.58 -10.38
C CYS A 18 12.27 -9.82 -10.00
N SER A 19 11.39 -9.74 -8.98
CA SER A 19 10.64 -10.91 -8.51
C SER A 19 9.77 -11.54 -9.60
N PHE A 20 9.26 -10.75 -10.54
CA PHE A 20 8.45 -11.23 -11.66
C PHE A 20 9.26 -12.13 -12.61
N ALA A 21 10.51 -11.79 -12.87
CA ALA A 21 11.39 -12.68 -13.65
C ALA A 21 11.65 -14.01 -12.93
N PHE A 22 11.84 -13.98 -11.61
CA PHE A 22 12.00 -15.21 -10.83
C PHE A 22 10.73 -16.04 -10.77
N ILE A 23 9.54 -15.43 -10.73
CA ILE A 23 8.26 -16.14 -10.86
C ILE A 23 8.23 -16.85 -12.22
N LYS A 24 8.53 -16.16 -13.31
CA LYS A 24 8.51 -16.71 -14.66
C LYS A 24 9.38 -17.94 -14.79
N VAL A 25 10.64 -17.86 -14.35
CA VAL A 25 11.59 -18.99 -14.39
C VAL A 25 11.16 -20.14 -13.46
N SER A 26 10.60 -19.83 -12.29
CA SER A 26 10.14 -20.88 -11.37
C SER A 26 8.94 -21.66 -11.91
N LEU A 27 8.11 -21.05 -12.77
CA LEU A 27 6.94 -21.70 -13.40
C LEU A 27 7.32 -22.80 -14.38
N ASP A 28 8.60 -22.92 -14.78
CA ASP A 28 9.07 -24.03 -15.61
C ASP A 28 9.05 -25.37 -14.85
N ALA A 29 9.15 -25.35 -13.51
CA ALA A 29 9.15 -26.55 -12.68
C ALA A 29 7.95 -26.66 -11.72
N PHE A 30 7.38 -25.52 -11.31
CA PHE A 30 6.35 -25.50 -10.26
C PHE A 30 4.99 -25.03 -10.81
N ALA A 31 3.94 -25.67 -10.37
CA ALA A 31 2.59 -25.12 -10.56
C ALA A 31 2.41 -23.83 -9.74
N PRO A 32 1.51 -22.89 -10.14
CA PRO A 32 1.34 -21.60 -9.46
C PRO A 32 1.15 -21.68 -7.93
N LEU A 33 0.37 -22.66 -7.46
CA LEU A 33 0.14 -22.85 -6.02
C LEU A 33 1.36 -23.43 -5.30
N GLN A 34 2.09 -24.35 -5.94
CA GLN A 34 3.35 -24.91 -5.41
C GLN A 34 4.43 -23.83 -5.32
N LEU A 35 4.52 -22.98 -6.35
CA LEU A 35 5.42 -21.82 -6.38
C LEU A 35 5.07 -20.84 -5.24
N ALA A 36 3.78 -20.49 -5.09
CA ALA A 36 3.32 -19.62 -4.02
C ALA A 36 3.64 -20.20 -2.63
N PHE A 37 3.42 -21.51 -2.43
CA PHE A 37 3.80 -22.19 -1.20
C PHE A 37 5.30 -22.16 -0.94
N GLY A 38 6.13 -22.54 -1.92
CA GLY A 38 7.58 -22.56 -1.78
C GLY A 38 8.17 -21.18 -1.47
N ARG A 39 7.67 -20.14 -2.15
CA ARG A 39 7.99 -18.74 -1.87
C ARG A 39 7.65 -18.35 -0.43
N LEU A 40 6.47 -18.73 0.04
CA LEU A 40 6.00 -18.44 1.40
C LEU A 40 6.78 -19.21 2.45
N LEU A 41 7.10 -20.49 2.18
CA LEU A 41 7.92 -21.32 3.06
C LEU A 41 9.28 -20.68 3.30
N VAL A 42 10.01 -20.39 2.22
CA VAL A 42 11.35 -19.79 2.32
C VAL A 42 11.28 -18.41 2.98
N GLY A 43 10.29 -17.59 2.59
CA GLY A 43 10.09 -16.26 3.19
C GLY A 43 9.76 -16.32 4.68
N ALA A 44 8.88 -17.25 5.09
CA ALA A 44 8.53 -17.45 6.50
C ALA A 44 9.73 -17.94 7.33
N LEU A 45 10.56 -18.83 6.79
CA LEU A 45 11.78 -19.29 7.44
C LEU A 45 12.78 -18.13 7.64
N VAL A 46 13.02 -17.32 6.61
CA VAL A 46 13.94 -16.18 6.71
C VAL A 46 13.44 -15.14 7.72
N VAL A 47 12.17 -14.72 7.63
CA VAL A 47 11.63 -13.70 8.54
C VAL A 47 11.46 -14.26 9.95
N GLY A 48 11.08 -15.53 10.09
CA GLY A 48 11.00 -16.23 11.37
C GLY A 48 12.36 -16.31 12.07
N LEU A 49 13.42 -16.65 11.32
CA LEU A 49 14.80 -16.65 11.84
C LEU A 49 15.23 -15.25 12.29
N ILE A 50 14.97 -14.22 11.47
CA ILE A 50 15.30 -12.83 11.84
C ILE A 50 14.51 -12.40 13.09
N LEU A 51 13.24 -12.78 13.21
CA LEU A 51 12.44 -12.51 14.40
C LEU A 51 13.04 -13.18 15.64
N ALA A 52 13.44 -14.45 15.53
CA ALA A 52 14.04 -15.20 16.63
C ALA A 52 15.39 -14.61 17.05
N VAL A 53 16.29 -14.30 16.13
CA VAL A 53 17.60 -13.68 16.40
C VAL A 53 17.43 -12.28 17.02
N SER A 54 16.40 -11.54 16.58
CA SER A 54 16.06 -10.23 17.18
C SER A 54 15.36 -10.34 18.53
N LYS A 55 15.23 -11.54 19.11
CA LYS A 55 14.46 -11.81 20.34
C LYS A 55 13.04 -11.27 20.31
N GLY A 56 12.47 -11.15 19.11
CA GLY A 56 11.08 -10.77 18.90
C GLY A 56 10.13 -11.94 19.19
N SER A 57 8.87 -11.63 19.44
CA SER A 57 7.83 -12.63 19.68
C SER A 57 6.71 -12.50 18.67
N PHE A 58 6.06 -13.63 18.36
CA PHE A 58 4.84 -13.63 17.57
C PHE A 58 3.72 -12.85 18.26
N PRO A 59 2.76 -12.31 17.49
CA PRO A 59 1.60 -11.60 18.03
C PRO A 59 0.75 -12.49 18.96
N GLN A 60 0.02 -11.87 19.88
CA GLN A 60 -0.91 -12.56 20.78
C GLN A 60 -2.00 -13.31 20.00
N ARG A 61 -2.47 -14.46 20.53
CA ARG A 61 -3.47 -15.33 19.87
C ARG A 61 -4.73 -14.61 19.38
N LYS A 62 -5.17 -13.58 20.11
CA LYS A 62 -6.38 -12.79 19.79
C LYS A 62 -6.36 -12.12 18.40
N VAL A 63 -5.18 -11.83 17.84
CA VAL A 63 -5.05 -11.17 16.53
C VAL A 63 -4.80 -12.13 15.37
N TRP A 64 -4.59 -13.42 15.64
CA TRP A 64 -4.26 -14.40 14.61
C TRP A 64 -5.37 -14.58 13.56
N GLY A 65 -6.64 -14.49 13.96
CA GLY A 65 -7.76 -14.52 13.02
C GLY A 65 -7.70 -13.38 12.01
N HIS A 66 -7.41 -12.16 12.48
CA HIS A 66 -7.21 -11.01 11.59
C HIS A 66 -5.95 -11.16 10.73
N ILE A 67 -4.87 -11.71 11.29
CA ILE A 67 -3.64 -11.97 10.54
C ILE A 67 -3.89 -13.01 9.45
N ALA A 68 -4.63 -14.09 9.72
CA ALA A 68 -4.97 -15.10 8.74
C ALA A 68 -5.78 -14.50 7.56
N VAL A 69 -6.78 -13.67 7.84
CA VAL A 69 -7.54 -12.95 6.79
C VAL A 69 -6.61 -12.05 5.98
N ALA A 70 -5.77 -11.24 6.65
CA ALA A 70 -4.80 -10.39 5.99
C ALA A 70 -3.80 -11.19 5.14
N SER A 71 -3.42 -12.40 5.59
CA SER A 71 -2.52 -13.31 4.87
C SER A 71 -3.15 -13.86 3.60
N VAL A 72 -4.44 -14.20 3.63
CA VAL A 72 -5.16 -14.65 2.43
C VAL A 72 -5.10 -13.58 1.35
N PHE A 73 -5.51 -12.35 1.68
CA PHE A 73 -5.53 -11.26 0.70
C PHE A 73 -4.16 -10.63 0.41
N GLY A 74 -3.21 -10.71 1.33
CA GLY A 74 -1.89 -10.10 1.18
C GLY A 74 -0.79 -11.03 0.69
N ASN A 75 -1.03 -12.33 0.69
CA ASN A 75 0.00 -13.29 0.34
C ASN A 75 -0.54 -14.46 -0.49
N VAL A 76 -1.53 -15.23 0.01
CA VAL A 76 -2.03 -16.44 -0.67
C VAL A 76 -2.60 -16.10 -2.05
N VAL A 77 -3.61 -15.25 -2.08
CA VAL A 77 -4.31 -14.88 -3.32
C VAL A 77 -3.37 -14.14 -4.29
N PRO A 78 -2.66 -13.07 -3.90
CA PRO A 78 -1.86 -12.34 -4.87
C PRO A 78 -0.67 -13.14 -5.39
N PHE A 79 0.02 -13.94 -4.56
CA PHE A 79 1.14 -14.74 -5.04
C PHE A 79 0.70 -15.83 -6.01
N THR A 80 -0.46 -16.45 -5.75
CA THR A 80 -1.04 -17.43 -6.68
C THR A 80 -1.52 -16.75 -7.96
N LEU A 81 -2.23 -15.61 -7.87
CA LEU A 81 -2.75 -14.92 -9.05
C LEU A 81 -1.65 -14.32 -9.93
N PHE A 82 -0.54 -13.81 -9.37
CA PHE A 82 0.60 -13.40 -10.17
C PHE A 82 1.23 -14.58 -10.87
N ALA A 83 1.41 -15.72 -10.19
CA ALA A 83 1.93 -16.93 -10.81
C ALA A 83 1.02 -17.46 -11.93
N VAL A 84 -0.30 -17.51 -11.71
CA VAL A 84 -1.29 -17.86 -12.76
C VAL A 84 -1.25 -16.84 -13.91
N GLY A 85 -1.18 -15.55 -13.58
CA GLY A 85 -1.11 -14.49 -14.57
C GLY A 85 0.12 -14.64 -15.46
N GLU A 86 1.29 -14.88 -14.87
CA GLU A 86 2.55 -15.00 -15.59
C GLU A 86 2.70 -16.29 -16.41
N GLN A 87 1.85 -17.31 -16.21
CA GLN A 87 1.74 -18.40 -17.18
C GLN A 87 1.24 -17.90 -18.55
N HIS A 88 0.45 -16.83 -18.55
CA HIS A 88 -0.28 -16.34 -19.71
C HIS A 88 0.04 -14.89 -20.11
N THR A 89 0.94 -14.22 -19.38
CA THR A 89 1.43 -12.86 -19.70
C THR A 89 2.93 -12.75 -19.41
N THR A 90 3.52 -11.57 -19.67
CA THR A 90 4.94 -11.33 -19.45
C THR A 90 5.21 -10.85 -18.03
N ALA A 91 6.41 -11.11 -17.51
CA ALA A 91 6.89 -10.60 -16.22
C ALA A 91 6.89 -9.05 -16.19
N THR A 92 7.21 -8.44 -17.33
CA THR A 92 7.15 -6.99 -17.54
C THR A 92 5.75 -6.44 -17.25
N ILE A 93 4.71 -7.01 -17.85
CA ILE A 93 3.31 -6.55 -17.66
C ILE A 93 2.86 -6.79 -16.23
N ALA A 94 3.16 -7.95 -15.65
CA ALA A 94 2.82 -8.26 -14.26
C ALA A 94 3.41 -7.24 -13.28
N GLY A 95 4.68 -6.87 -13.47
CA GLY A 95 5.34 -5.87 -12.61
C GLY A 95 4.80 -4.45 -12.79
N VAL A 96 4.41 -4.05 -14.00
CA VAL A 96 3.76 -2.74 -14.23
C VAL A 96 2.36 -2.69 -13.61
N ILE A 97 1.58 -3.76 -13.73
CA ILE A 97 0.27 -3.88 -13.07
C ILE A 97 0.41 -3.81 -11.54
N GLN A 98 1.42 -4.48 -10.97
CA GLN A 98 1.73 -4.39 -9.54
C GLN A 98 1.97 -2.94 -9.11
N GLY A 99 2.63 -2.13 -9.92
CA GLY A 99 2.86 -0.70 -9.67
C GLY A 99 1.58 0.12 -9.51
N ALA A 100 0.42 -0.36 -9.98
CA ALA A 100 -0.88 0.28 -9.78
C ALA A 100 -1.53 -0.04 -8.41
N THR A 101 -0.99 -0.98 -7.63
CA THR A 101 -1.56 -1.38 -6.32
C THR A 101 -1.80 -0.20 -5.38
N PRO A 102 -0.90 0.79 -5.24
CA PRO A 102 -1.15 1.94 -4.36
C PRO A 102 -2.35 2.78 -4.79
N LEU A 103 -2.64 2.88 -6.09
CA LEU A 103 -3.82 3.59 -6.60
C LEU A 103 -5.12 2.86 -6.22
N VAL A 104 -5.13 1.53 -6.38
CA VAL A 104 -6.27 0.69 -5.95
C VAL A 104 -6.46 0.79 -4.44
N THR A 105 -5.36 0.76 -3.67
CA THR A 105 -5.38 0.92 -2.20
C THR A 105 -5.99 2.27 -1.81
N LEU A 106 -5.62 3.33 -2.51
CA LEU A 106 -6.15 4.67 -2.26
C LEU A 106 -7.66 4.74 -2.49
N GLY A 107 -8.14 4.14 -3.59
CA GLY A 107 -9.57 4.06 -3.90
C GLY A 107 -10.35 3.26 -2.86
N LEU A 108 -9.85 2.09 -2.47
CA LEU A 108 -10.46 1.26 -1.43
C LEU A 108 -10.44 1.92 -0.05
N ALA A 109 -9.34 2.58 0.32
CA ALA A 109 -9.24 3.28 1.60
C ALA A 109 -10.26 4.43 1.71
N ALA A 110 -10.48 5.17 0.62
CA ALA A 110 -11.46 6.25 0.57
C ALA A 110 -12.90 5.78 0.85
N VAL A 111 -13.23 4.53 0.45
CA VAL A 111 -14.55 3.93 0.70
C VAL A 111 -14.61 3.23 2.06
N ALA A 112 -13.56 2.48 2.44
CA ALA A 112 -13.57 1.62 3.62
C ALA A 112 -13.21 2.34 4.92
N ILE A 113 -12.49 3.45 4.85
CA ILE A 113 -12.02 4.22 6.02
C ILE A 113 -12.70 5.58 6.04
N ARG A 114 -13.76 5.71 6.84
CA ARG A 114 -14.60 6.93 6.92
C ARG A 114 -13.84 8.24 7.24
N THR A 115 -12.65 8.14 7.82
CA THR A 115 -11.81 9.30 8.17
C THR A 115 -10.97 9.80 6.99
N GLU A 116 -10.85 9.03 5.90
CA GLU A 116 -10.10 9.41 4.70
C GLU A 116 -11.04 9.95 3.62
N LYS A 117 -11.32 11.24 3.67
CA LYS A 117 -12.09 11.89 2.59
C LYS A 117 -11.25 11.92 1.31
N PRO A 118 -11.82 11.50 0.16
CA PRO A 118 -11.14 11.62 -1.11
C PRO A 118 -10.96 13.11 -1.47
N THR A 119 -9.73 13.53 -1.66
CA THR A 119 -9.44 14.87 -2.21
C THR A 119 -9.54 14.84 -3.73
N ALA A 120 -9.81 15.99 -4.36
CA ALA A 120 -9.84 16.09 -5.83
C ALA A 120 -8.57 15.53 -6.46
N ARG A 121 -7.41 15.79 -5.84
CA ARG A 121 -6.09 15.26 -6.26
C ARG A 121 -6.06 13.73 -6.25
N LYS A 122 -6.56 13.08 -5.20
CA LYS A 122 -6.63 11.62 -5.08
C LYS A 122 -7.54 11.03 -6.16
N VAL A 123 -8.72 11.64 -6.38
CA VAL A 123 -9.66 11.19 -7.41
C VAL A 123 -9.08 11.35 -8.81
N THR A 124 -8.46 12.50 -9.11
CA THR A 124 -7.81 12.73 -10.42
C THR A 124 -6.68 11.74 -10.66
N GLY A 125 -5.81 11.52 -9.66
CA GLY A 125 -4.75 10.51 -9.74
C GLY A 125 -5.29 9.11 -9.97
N LEU A 126 -6.37 8.73 -9.27
CA LEU A 126 -7.01 7.42 -9.45
C LEU A 126 -7.54 7.24 -10.89
N VAL A 127 -8.26 8.23 -11.43
CA VAL A 127 -8.80 8.18 -12.80
C VAL A 127 -7.66 8.09 -13.84
N ILE A 128 -6.64 8.94 -13.74
CA ILE A 128 -5.49 8.90 -14.64
C ILE A 128 -4.75 7.56 -14.54
N GLY A 129 -4.59 7.03 -13.32
CA GLY A 129 -3.93 5.74 -13.10
C GLY A 129 -4.68 4.57 -13.73
N PHE A 130 -6.02 4.57 -13.67
CA PHE A 130 -6.83 3.58 -14.36
C PHE A 130 -6.69 3.67 -15.88
N VAL A 131 -6.64 4.87 -16.45
CA VAL A 131 -6.34 5.05 -17.88
C VAL A 131 -4.96 4.49 -18.21
N GLY A 132 -3.95 4.78 -17.41
CA GLY A 132 -2.61 4.20 -17.56
C GLY A 132 -2.62 2.67 -17.53
N LEU A 133 -3.37 2.07 -16.61
CA LEU A 133 -3.51 0.61 -16.52
C LEU A 133 -4.19 0.02 -17.78
N ILE A 134 -5.23 0.66 -18.31
CA ILE A 134 -5.87 0.26 -19.55
C ILE A 134 -4.88 0.31 -20.73
N VAL A 135 -4.02 1.34 -20.77
CA VAL A 135 -2.96 1.46 -21.78
C VAL A 135 -1.96 0.31 -21.65
N VAL A 136 -1.52 -0.05 -20.43
CA VAL A 136 -0.63 -1.21 -20.20
C VAL A 136 -1.24 -2.51 -20.67
N VAL A 137 -2.48 -2.77 -20.29
CA VAL A 137 -3.23 -3.98 -20.67
C VAL A 137 -3.41 -4.06 -22.18
N GLY A 138 -3.61 -2.91 -22.86
CA GLY A 138 -3.69 -2.83 -24.31
C GLY A 138 -4.78 -3.71 -24.93
N PRO A 139 -6.07 -3.61 -24.49
CA PRO A 139 -7.12 -4.54 -24.90
C PRO A 139 -7.42 -4.53 -26.41
N TRP A 140 -6.93 -3.53 -27.12
CA TRP A 140 -6.99 -3.41 -28.59
C TRP A 140 -5.95 -4.24 -29.34
N ARG A 141 -5.06 -4.94 -28.65
CA ARG A 141 -3.99 -5.74 -29.27
C ARG A 141 -4.39 -7.21 -29.29
N THR A 142 -4.34 -7.79 -30.48
CA THR A 142 -4.74 -9.19 -30.70
C THR A 142 -3.60 -10.20 -30.57
N HIS A 143 -2.32 -9.74 -30.59
CA HIS A 143 -1.14 -10.63 -30.59
C HIS A 143 0.01 -10.05 -29.74
N GLY A 144 0.76 -10.91 -29.05
CA GLY A 144 2.08 -10.62 -28.52
C GLY A 144 2.19 -10.29 -27.02
N PHE A 145 1.09 -10.28 -26.24
CA PHE A 145 1.12 -9.85 -24.80
C PHE A 145 0.56 -10.85 -23.80
N GLY A 146 0.38 -12.07 -24.23
CA GLY A 146 -0.34 -13.03 -23.41
C GLY A 146 -1.86 -12.82 -23.45
N SER A 147 -2.58 -13.63 -22.69
CA SER A 147 -4.03 -13.56 -22.65
C SER A 147 -4.53 -12.43 -21.75
N ILE A 148 -5.64 -11.82 -22.10
CA ILE A 148 -6.35 -10.86 -21.24
C ILE A 148 -6.65 -11.50 -19.86
N GLY A 149 -6.95 -12.81 -19.84
CA GLY A 149 -7.16 -13.56 -18.60
C GLY A 149 -5.96 -13.53 -17.66
N GLY A 150 -4.72 -13.70 -18.19
CA GLY A 150 -3.49 -13.60 -17.41
C GLY A 150 -3.28 -12.20 -16.82
N GLN A 151 -3.53 -11.16 -17.62
CA GLN A 151 -3.43 -9.78 -17.16
C GLN A 151 -4.50 -9.44 -16.10
N LEU A 152 -5.73 -9.94 -16.27
CA LEU A 152 -6.79 -9.78 -15.27
C LEU A 152 -6.47 -10.51 -13.96
N ALA A 153 -5.79 -11.67 -14.03
CA ALA A 153 -5.28 -12.33 -12.82
C ALA A 153 -4.28 -11.42 -12.08
N CYS A 154 -3.33 -10.79 -12.80
CA CYS A 154 -2.42 -9.82 -12.19
C CYS A 154 -3.15 -8.59 -11.59
N VAL A 155 -4.18 -8.07 -12.26
CA VAL A 155 -5.03 -6.99 -11.70
C VAL A 155 -5.75 -7.48 -10.44
N GLY A 156 -6.29 -8.70 -10.44
CA GLY A 156 -6.89 -9.33 -9.26
C GLY A 156 -5.90 -9.46 -8.09
N ALA A 157 -4.64 -9.79 -8.38
CA ALA A 157 -3.57 -9.81 -7.39
C ALA A 157 -3.33 -8.42 -6.78
N ALA A 158 -3.25 -7.37 -7.60
CA ALA A 158 -3.08 -5.99 -7.14
C ALA A 158 -4.26 -5.51 -6.27
N VAL A 159 -5.49 -5.86 -6.66
CA VAL A 159 -6.71 -5.59 -5.87
C VAL A 159 -6.65 -6.33 -4.53
N SER A 160 -6.25 -7.59 -4.52
CA SER A 160 -6.12 -8.40 -3.31
C SER A 160 -5.11 -7.80 -2.33
N TYR A 161 -3.94 -7.35 -2.80
CA TYR A 161 -3.00 -6.59 -1.98
C TYR A 161 -3.63 -5.34 -1.38
N ALA A 162 -4.35 -4.58 -2.18
CA ALA A 162 -5.01 -3.36 -1.71
C ALA A 162 -6.03 -3.64 -0.59
N ILE A 163 -6.81 -4.73 -0.73
CA ILE A 163 -7.73 -5.19 0.34
C ILE A 163 -6.94 -5.50 1.62
N SER A 164 -5.83 -6.26 1.50
CA SER A 164 -4.99 -6.60 2.66
C SER A 164 -4.42 -5.35 3.34
N PHE A 165 -3.91 -4.37 2.60
CA PHE A 165 -3.36 -3.15 3.18
C PHE A 165 -4.40 -2.34 3.95
N VAL A 166 -5.61 -2.20 3.39
CA VAL A 166 -6.73 -1.52 4.06
C VAL A 166 -7.17 -2.32 5.30
N TYR A 167 -7.22 -3.65 5.20
CA TYR A 167 -7.58 -4.54 6.31
C TYR A 167 -6.57 -4.45 7.45
N LEU A 168 -5.27 -4.54 7.17
CA LEU A 168 -4.19 -4.40 8.15
C LEU A 168 -4.27 -3.06 8.87
N ARG A 169 -4.49 -1.97 8.11
CA ARG A 169 -4.63 -0.63 8.67
C ARG A 169 -5.80 -0.52 9.63
N ARG A 170 -6.94 -1.12 9.27
CA ARG A 170 -8.17 -1.03 10.08
C ARG A 170 -8.15 -1.94 11.30
N PHE A 171 -7.67 -3.19 11.16
CA PHE A 171 -7.85 -4.22 12.17
C PHE A 171 -6.57 -4.63 12.91
N ILE A 172 -5.37 -4.43 12.35
CA ILE A 172 -4.10 -4.81 12.98
C ILE A 172 -3.34 -3.59 13.52
N SER A 173 -3.30 -2.49 12.78
CA SER A 173 -2.58 -1.28 13.18
C SER A 173 -2.95 -0.76 14.59
N PRO A 174 -4.21 -0.83 15.07
CA PRO A 174 -4.57 -0.38 16.41
C PRO A 174 -3.86 -1.13 17.55
N TYR A 175 -3.42 -2.38 17.31
CA TYR A 175 -2.72 -3.18 18.32
C TYR A 175 -1.24 -2.78 18.50
N LYS A 176 -0.69 -1.89 17.64
CA LYS A 176 0.70 -1.40 17.71
C LYS A 176 1.75 -2.51 17.78
N ILE A 177 1.50 -3.64 17.11
CA ILE A 177 2.40 -4.79 17.05
C ILE A 177 3.59 -4.44 16.15
N PRO A 178 4.84 -4.82 16.52
CA PRO A 178 6.00 -4.61 15.65
C PRO A 178 5.78 -5.20 14.26
N ALA A 179 6.11 -4.43 13.21
CA ALA A 179 5.85 -4.83 11.83
C ALA A 179 6.53 -6.16 11.46
N LEU A 180 7.73 -6.43 11.98
CA LEU A 180 8.42 -7.70 11.77
C LEU A 180 7.61 -8.89 12.32
N ALA A 181 7.00 -8.75 13.50
CA ALA A 181 6.16 -9.80 14.11
C ALA A 181 4.89 -10.04 13.29
N VAL A 182 4.24 -8.96 12.81
CA VAL A 182 3.07 -9.08 11.92
C VAL A 182 3.46 -9.79 10.62
N THR A 183 4.58 -9.41 10.01
CA THR A 183 5.07 -10.03 8.75
C THR A 183 5.39 -11.51 8.96
N ALA A 184 6.09 -11.87 10.04
CA ALA A 184 6.38 -13.27 10.35
C ALA A 184 5.09 -14.09 10.50
N ALA A 185 4.12 -13.58 11.25
CA ALA A 185 2.84 -14.25 11.45
C ALA A 185 2.01 -14.35 10.15
N GLN A 186 2.04 -13.29 9.30
CA GLN A 186 1.37 -13.32 7.99
C GLN A 186 1.98 -14.38 7.06
N LEU A 187 3.31 -14.40 6.91
CA LEU A 187 3.98 -15.37 6.04
C LEU A 187 3.78 -16.81 6.55
N THR A 188 3.85 -17.03 7.87
CA THR A 188 3.58 -18.34 8.47
C THR A 188 2.12 -18.78 8.25
N SER A 189 1.15 -17.89 8.47
CA SER A 189 -0.27 -18.20 8.21
C SER A 189 -0.52 -18.48 6.73
N ALA A 190 0.05 -17.68 5.85
CA ALA A 190 -0.07 -17.84 4.40
C ALA A 190 0.56 -19.16 3.93
N MET A 191 1.74 -19.51 4.45
CA MET A 191 2.43 -20.79 4.17
C MET A 191 1.53 -21.98 4.55
N VAL A 192 0.97 -21.97 5.75
CA VAL A 192 0.09 -23.05 6.21
C VAL A 192 -1.17 -23.15 5.34
N ILE A 193 -1.84 -22.02 5.08
CA ILE A 193 -3.06 -21.99 4.27
C ILE A 193 -2.76 -22.46 2.85
N THR A 194 -1.70 -21.96 2.21
CA THR A 194 -1.35 -22.35 0.83
C THR A 194 -0.93 -23.82 0.78
N GLY A 195 -0.17 -24.29 1.77
CA GLY A 195 0.22 -25.70 1.87
C GLY A 195 -0.99 -26.63 1.96
N LEU A 196 -1.98 -26.30 2.79
CA LEU A 196 -3.23 -27.06 2.88
C LEU A 196 -3.98 -27.04 1.54
N ILE A 197 -4.14 -25.85 0.92
CA ILE A 197 -4.81 -25.76 -0.37
C ILE A 197 -4.08 -26.61 -1.42
N THR A 198 -2.76 -26.52 -1.50
CA THR A 198 -1.96 -27.31 -2.45
C THR A 198 -2.15 -28.80 -2.23
N THR A 199 -2.08 -29.27 -0.98
CA THR A 199 -2.25 -30.69 -0.63
C THR A 199 -3.60 -31.24 -1.07
N PHE A 200 -4.68 -30.48 -0.84
CA PHE A 200 -6.04 -30.96 -1.12
C PHE A 200 -6.55 -30.66 -2.54
N SER A 201 -5.86 -29.79 -3.31
CA SER A 201 -6.32 -29.39 -4.66
C SER A 201 -5.51 -30.00 -5.79
N ILE A 202 -4.18 -29.82 -5.79
CA ILE A 202 -3.31 -30.22 -6.91
C ILE A 202 -2.24 -31.24 -6.53
N GLY A 203 -2.00 -31.47 -5.24
CA GLY A 203 -0.91 -32.31 -4.75
C GLY A 203 0.48 -31.68 -4.91
N TRP A 204 1.51 -32.53 -4.80
CA TRP A 204 2.92 -32.12 -4.77
C TRP A 204 3.73 -32.63 -5.95
N ASP A 205 3.10 -33.26 -6.92
CA ASP A 205 3.77 -33.70 -8.15
C ASP A 205 4.16 -32.46 -8.96
N LEU A 206 5.45 -32.39 -9.33
CA LEU A 206 5.97 -31.26 -10.09
C LEU A 206 5.58 -31.41 -11.56
N PRO A 207 5.01 -30.36 -12.19
CA PRO A 207 4.65 -30.42 -13.61
C PRO A 207 5.86 -30.37 -14.55
N GLY A 208 7.00 -29.90 -14.07
CA GLY A 208 8.25 -29.78 -14.82
C GLY A 208 9.45 -30.35 -14.11
N GLU A 209 10.59 -30.36 -14.77
CA GLU A 209 11.84 -30.85 -14.21
C GLU A 209 12.43 -29.88 -13.19
N LEU A 210 12.81 -30.39 -12.03
CA LEU A 210 13.46 -29.61 -10.99
C LEU A 210 14.95 -29.39 -11.33
N THR A 211 15.21 -28.40 -12.18
CA THR A 211 16.58 -27.97 -12.51
C THR A 211 17.05 -26.86 -11.57
N ALA A 212 18.35 -26.50 -11.66
CA ALA A 212 18.94 -25.46 -10.82
C ALA A 212 18.29 -24.08 -11.02
N GLY A 213 17.86 -23.75 -12.24
CA GLY A 213 17.26 -22.45 -12.57
C GLY A 213 15.98 -22.16 -11.78
N PRO A 214 14.91 -22.97 -11.93
CA PRO A 214 13.68 -22.83 -11.16
C PRO A 214 13.87 -22.90 -9.64
N LEU A 215 14.74 -23.81 -9.16
CA LEU A 215 14.99 -23.94 -7.73
C LEU A 215 15.68 -22.71 -7.14
N LEU A 216 16.75 -22.21 -7.77
CA LEU A 216 17.44 -20.99 -7.34
C LEU A 216 16.53 -19.77 -7.43
N SER A 217 15.72 -19.68 -8.49
CA SER A 217 14.71 -18.61 -8.64
C SER A 217 13.70 -18.63 -7.51
N LEU A 218 13.19 -19.80 -7.12
CA LEU A 218 12.29 -19.95 -5.98
C LEU A 218 12.96 -19.53 -4.66
N LEU A 219 14.21 -19.94 -4.43
CA LEU A 219 14.95 -19.57 -3.21
C LEU A 219 15.23 -18.06 -3.13
N VAL A 220 15.63 -17.43 -4.24
CA VAL A 220 15.81 -15.98 -4.32
C VAL A 220 14.47 -15.25 -4.13
N LEU A 221 13.41 -15.74 -4.76
CA LEU A 221 12.06 -15.18 -4.67
C LEU A 221 11.53 -15.22 -3.23
N GLY A 222 11.67 -16.36 -2.55
CA GLY A 222 11.23 -16.52 -1.16
C GLY A 222 12.15 -15.82 -0.17
N GLY A 223 13.47 -16.03 -0.30
CA GLY A 223 14.46 -15.49 0.65
C GLY A 223 14.69 -13.99 0.48
N ALA A 224 15.12 -13.57 -0.70
CA ALA A 224 15.50 -12.18 -0.97
C ALA A 224 14.26 -11.31 -1.26
N SER A 225 13.46 -11.67 -2.28
CA SER A 225 12.36 -10.81 -2.74
C SER A 225 11.12 -10.85 -1.83
N THR A 226 11.03 -11.82 -0.90
CA THR A 226 9.97 -11.85 0.12
C THR A 226 10.58 -11.61 1.50
N GLY A 227 11.41 -12.50 2.03
CA GLY A 227 11.94 -12.40 3.39
C GLY A 227 12.72 -11.10 3.65
N ILE A 228 13.86 -10.94 2.97
CA ILE A 228 14.75 -9.77 3.16
C ILE A 228 14.04 -8.48 2.73
N ALA A 229 13.28 -8.49 1.64
CA ALA A 229 12.56 -7.33 1.15
C ALA A 229 11.57 -6.77 2.18
N PHE A 230 10.80 -7.60 2.87
CA PHE A 230 9.91 -7.14 3.94
C PHE A 230 10.68 -6.55 5.13
N VAL A 231 11.84 -7.11 5.48
CA VAL A 231 12.69 -6.55 6.54
C VAL A 231 13.24 -5.17 6.12
N LEU A 232 13.69 -5.04 4.87
CA LEU A 232 14.14 -3.75 4.32
C LEU A 232 13.01 -2.72 4.32
N MET A 233 11.80 -3.11 3.91
CA MET A 233 10.61 -2.26 3.92
C MET A 233 10.30 -1.77 5.33
N ASN A 234 10.28 -2.67 6.32
CA ASN A 234 10.03 -2.33 7.73
C ASN A 234 11.08 -1.36 8.27
N ARG A 235 12.37 -1.57 7.94
CA ARG A 235 13.45 -0.65 8.31
C ARG A 235 13.31 0.71 7.64
N LEU A 236 12.96 0.72 6.35
CA LEU A 236 12.78 1.96 5.60
C LEU A 236 11.60 2.78 6.15
N ILE A 237 10.50 2.12 6.52
CA ILE A 237 9.36 2.76 7.20
C ILE A 237 9.77 3.36 8.54
N ALA A 238 10.55 2.62 9.34
CA ALA A 238 10.99 3.08 10.65
C ALA A 238 11.94 4.30 10.55
N ASP A 239 12.89 4.27 9.61
CA ASP A 239 13.96 5.27 9.52
C ASP A 239 13.58 6.50 8.68
N ALA A 240 12.78 6.32 7.62
CA ALA A 240 12.46 7.38 6.65
C ALA A 240 10.96 7.69 6.53
N GLY A 241 10.13 6.95 7.26
CA GLY A 241 8.68 7.10 7.28
C GLY A 241 7.94 6.38 6.15
N PRO A 242 6.63 6.11 6.34
CA PRO A 242 5.83 5.32 5.40
C PRO A 242 5.68 5.98 4.03
N THR A 243 5.58 7.32 3.97
CA THR A 243 5.46 8.05 2.71
C THR A 243 6.70 7.91 1.83
N THR A 244 7.90 7.91 2.43
CA THR A 244 9.14 7.67 1.69
C THR A 244 9.23 6.22 1.25
N ALA A 245 8.91 5.27 2.13
CA ALA A 245 8.94 3.85 1.84
C ALA A 245 7.98 3.46 0.71
N SER A 246 6.78 4.06 0.63
CA SER A 246 5.82 3.82 -0.45
C SER A 246 6.35 4.22 -1.83
N GLY A 247 7.31 5.15 -1.87
CA GLY A 247 7.98 5.56 -3.11
C GLY A 247 8.72 4.43 -3.84
N VAL A 248 9.04 3.32 -3.17
CA VAL A 248 9.61 2.12 -3.78
C VAL A 248 8.75 1.61 -4.93
N ASN A 249 7.42 1.68 -4.78
CA ASN A 249 6.48 1.22 -5.79
C ASN A 249 6.58 1.96 -7.14
N TYR A 250 7.18 3.16 -7.17
CA TYR A 250 7.44 3.86 -8.43
C TYR A 250 8.56 3.22 -9.25
N LEU A 251 9.51 2.56 -8.59
CA LEU A 251 10.65 1.93 -9.27
C LEU A 251 10.41 0.46 -9.61
N VAL A 252 9.47 -0.22 -8.94
CA VAL A 252 9.15 -1.63 -9.24
C VAL A 252 8.84 -1.85 -10.72
N PRO A 253 7.94 -1.06 -11.38
CA PRO A 253 7.70 -1.19 -12.82
C PRO A 253 8.95 -0.99 -13.67
N VAL A 254 9.82 -0.05 -13.27
CA VAL A 254 11.06 0.23 -14.02
C VAL A 254 11.97 -0.99 -14.00
N PHE A 255 12.21 -1.58 -12.82
CA PHE A 255 13.03 -2.79 -12.71
C PHE A 255 12.41 -3.99 -13.42
N SER A 256 11.06 -4.17 -13.35
CA SER A 256 10.42 -5.29 -14.03
C SER A 256 10.54 -5.19 -15.56
N VAL A 257 10.41 -3.98 -16.13
CA VAL A 257 10.62 -3.75 -17.57
C VAL A 257 12.06 -4.03 -17.98
N ILE A 258 13.03 -3.52 -17.22
CA ILE A 258 14.45 -3.72 -17.52
C ILE A 258 14.82 -5.20 -17.46
N VAL A 259 14.42 -5.91 -16.41
CA VAL A 259 14.78 -7.32 -16.21
C VAL A 259 14.01 -8.23 -17.16
N GLY A 260 12.72 -7.97 -17.41
CA GLY A 260 11.93 -8.71 -18.39
C GLY A 260 12.53 -8.63 -19.79
N ALA A 261 12.94 -7.44 -20.22
CA ALA A 261 13.58 -7.24 -21.51
C ALA A 261 15.00 -7.85 -21.55
N ALA A 262 15.85 -7.57 -20.55
CA ALA A 262 17.27 -7.92 -20.59
C ALA A 262 17.55 -9.38 -20.24
N ALA A 263 16.82 -9.96 -19.28
CA ALA A 263 17.07 -11.33 -18.78
C ALA A 263 16.15 -12.39 -19.41
N LEU A 264 14.90 -12.01 -19.75
CA LEU A 264 13.94 -12.95 -20.33
C LEU A 264 13.72 -12.74 -21.84
N GLY A 265 14.33 -11.72 -22.46
CA GLY A 265 14.15 -11.41 -23.88
C GLY A 265 12.72 -10.99 -24.23
N GLU A 266 11.95 -10.48 -23.26
CA GLU A 266 10.59 -10.05 -23.49
C GLU A 266 10.53 -8.82 -24.41
N SER A 267 9.66 -8.84 -25.42
CA SER A 267 9.46 -7.67 -26.29
C SER A 267 8.68 -6.60 -25.55
N VAL A 268 9.31 -5.45 -25.33
CA VAL A 268 8.66 -4.29 -24.69
C VAL A 268 8.07 -3.40 -25.77
N THR A 269 6.76 -3.35 -25.84
CA THR A 269 6.07 -2.47 -26.77
C THR A 269 5.69 -1.15 -26.13
N TRP A 270 5.41 -0.14 -26.96
CA TRP A 270 5.22 1.25 -26.56
C TRP A 270 4.16 1.45 -25.47
N ASN A 271 3.11 0.64 -25.45
CA ASN A 271 2.00 0.75 -24.49
C ASN A 271 2.45 0.45 -23.04
N VAL A 272 3.43 -0.45 -22.85
CA VAL A 272 3.91 -0.82 -21.53
C VAL A 272 4.69 0.33 -20.87
N PRO A 273 5.75 0.91 -21.47
CA PRO A 273 6.45 2.05 -20.87
C PRO A 273 5.57 3.31 -20.80
N VAL A 274 4.72 3.56 -21.80
CA VAL A 274 3.83 4.73 -21.78
C VAL A 274 2.77 4.59 -20.69
N GLY A 275 2.05 3.48 -20.65
CA GLY A 275 1.05 3.23 -19.62
C GLY A 275 1.66 3.17 -18.22
N GLY A 276 2.85 2.55 -18.06
CA GLY A 276 3.60 2.53 -16.81
C GLY A 276 3.99 3.94 -16.34
N ALA A 277 4.48 4.79 -17.24
CA ALA A 277 4.78 6.20 -16.94
C ALA A 277 3.53 6.97 -16.49
N VAL A 278 2.38 6.73 -17.14
CA VAL A 278 1.09 7.33 -16.74
C VAL A 278 0.68 6.85 -15.34
N VAL A 279 0.80 5.55 -15.00
CA VAL A 279 0.52 5.01 -13.67
C VAL A 279 1.43 5.65 -12.62
N ILE A 280 2.74 5.76 -12.90
CA ILE A 280 3.70 6.40 -11.99
C ILE A 280 3.35 7.88 -11.76
N ALA A 281 3.07 8.62 -12.84
CA ALA A 281 2.68 10.03 -12.75
C ALA A 281 1.36 10.22 -11.98
N ALA A 282 0.39 9.35 -12.20
CA ALA A 282 -0.90 9.34 -11.51
C ALA A 282 -0.73 9.09 -9.99
N LEU A 283 0.14 8.14 -9.62
CA LEU A 283 0.47 7.86 -8.24
C LEU A 283 1.19 9.05 -7.58
N ALA A 284 2.17 9.65 -8.26
CA ALA A 284 2.88 10.83 -7.80
C ALA A 284 1.93 12.04 -7.61
N LEU A 285 0.95 12.19 -8.50
CA LEU A 285 -0.10 13.20 -8.38
C LEU A 285 -1.00 12.92 -7.17
N ALA A 286 -1.48 11.69 -7.01
CA ALA A 286 -2.36 11.28 -5.91
C ALA A 286 -1.70 11.46 -4.53
N GLU A 287 -0.39 11.18 -4.41
CA GLU A 287 0.41 11.38 -3.20
C GLU A 287 0.80 12.85 -2.95
N GLY A 288 0.51 13.76 -3.89
CA GLY A 288 0.83 15.17 -3.76
C GLY A 288 2.28 15.55 -4.10
N ARG A 289 3.02 14.64 -4.73
CA ARG A 289 4.40 14.90 -5.19
C ARG A 289 4.45 15.74 -6.46
N LEU A 290 3.37 15.73 -7.26
CA LEU A 290 3.21 16.61 -8.43
C LEU A 290 2.17 17.70 -8.13
N PRO A 291 2.42 18.97 -8.53
CA PRO A 291 1.43 20.03 -8.40
C PRO A 291 0.25 19.75 -9.34
N LEU A 292 -0.99 19.94 -8.85
CA LEU A 292 -2.12 20.07 -9.78
C LEU A 292 -1.92 21.35 -10.60
N PRO A 293 -2.19 21.34 -11.91
CA PRO A 293 -2.31 22.59 -12.64
C PRO A 293 -3.32 23.47 -11.90
N ALA A 294 -2.89 24.66 -11.51
CA ALA A 294 -3.74 25.60 -10.80
C ALA A 294 -5.02 25.77 -11.64
N ARG A 295 -6.15 25.34 -11.09
CA ARG A 295 -7.44 25.73 -11.64
C ARG A 295 -7.41 27.25 -11.62
N ARG A 296 -7.29 27.91 -12.79
CA ARG A 296 -7.49 29.36 -12.87
C ARG A 296 -8.79 29.60 -12.10
N ALA A 297 -8.67 30.21 -10.93
CA ALA A 297 -9.83 30.75 -10.27
C ALA A 297 -10.48 31.65 -11.35
N THR A 298 -11.63 31.23 -11.85
CA THR A 298 -12.48 32.15 -12.60
C THR A 298 -12.66 33.27 -11.62
N GLU A 299 -12.05 34.42 -11.90
CA GLU A 299 -12.24 35.62 -11.10
C GLU A 299 -13.76 35.76 -10.96
N ALA A 300 -14.25 35.52 -9.75
CA ALA A 300 -15.59 35.92 -9.43
C ALA A 300 -15.70 37.40 -9.82
N PRO A 301 -16.70 37.80 -10.59
CA PRO A 301 -16.84 39.24 -10.94
C PRO A 301 -16.72 40.02 -9.63
N ALA A 302 -15.79 40.97 -9.61
CA ALA A 302 -15.53 41.81 -8.46
C ALA A 302 -16.87 42.26 -7.91
N ALA A 303 -17.24 41.73 -6.74
CA ALA A 303 -18.44 42.19 -6.04
C ALA A 303 -18.28 43.68 -5.90
N ALA A 304 -19.18 44.41 -6.53
CA ALA A 304 -19.18 45.87 -6.48
C ALA A 304 -18.97 46.28 -5.03
N ALA A 305 -17.93 47.09 -4.81
CA ALA A 305 -17.55 47.55 -3.49
C ALA A 305 -18.79 48.18 -2.84
N VAL A 306 -19.31 47.52 -1.81
CA VAL A 306 -20.34 48.12 -0.95
C VAL A 306 -19.67 49.33 -0.28
N PRO A 307 -20.21 50.52 -0.46
CA PRO A 307 -19.64 51.69 0.20
C PRO A 307 -19.63 51.47 1.72
N PRO A 308 -18.57 51.92 2.42
CA PRO A 308 -18.47 51.75 3.86
C PRO A 308 -19.67 52.38 4.56
N ALA A 309 -20.24 51.65 5.50
CA ALA A 309 -21.33 52.15 6.33
C ALA A 309 -20.93 53.47 7.04
N PRO A 310 -21.83 54.41 7.18
CA PRO A 310 -21.51 55.68 7.85
C PRO A 310 -21.04 55.42 9.29
N VAL A 311 -19.94 56.04 9.63
CA VAL A 311 -19.33 55.99 10.97
C VAL A 311 -20.34 56.57 11.96
N PRO A 312 -20.72 55.90 13.05
CA PRO A 312 -21.57 56.46 14.04
C PRO A 312 -20.92 57.66 14.70
N PRO A 313 -21.66 58.74 15.05
CA PRO A 313 -21.13 59.95 15.67
C PRO A 313 -20.44 59.59 17.00
N ALA A 314 -19.35 60.27 17.27
CA ALA A 314 -18.62 60.12 18.52
C ALA A 314 -19.53 60.41 19.73
N PRO A 315 -19.38 59.62 20.83
CA PRO A 315 -20.21 59.84 22.02
C PRO A 315 -19.96 61.25 22.62
N ASP A 316 -21.02 61.90 23.00
CA ASP A 316 -21.05 63.23 23.60
C ASP A 316 -20.25 63.25 24.92
N PRO A 317 -19.24 64.10 25.09
CA PRO A 317 -18.41 64.13 26.28
C PRO A 317 -19.14 64.68 27.55
N THR A 318 -20.40 65.05 27.42
CA THR A 318 -21.16 65.61 28.54
C THR A 318 -22.00 64.60 29.33
N ASN A 319 -22.09 63.34 28.87
CA ASN A 319 -22.84 62.32 29.56
C ASN A 319 -21.89 61.49 30.48
N ARG A 320 -21.49 62.08 31.61
CA ARG A 320 -20.89 61.37 32.72
C ARG A 320 -21.99 60.66 33.49
N ALA A 321 -22.17 59.37 33.26
CA ALA A 321 -22.92 58.48 34.12
C ALA A 321 -22.10 58.21 35.41
N ASP A 322 -22.80 58.30 36.54
CA ASP A 322 -22.26 58.11 37.89
C ASP A 322 -21.63 56.71 38.12
N PRO A 323 -20.65 56.57 39.02
CA PRO A 323 -20.01 55.32 39.30
C PRO A 323 -20.95 54.43 40.09
N ILE A 324 -21.64 53.49 39.38
CA ILE A 324 -22.36 52.42 40.00
C ILE A 324 -21.38 51.30 40.37
N ASP A 325 -21.27 51.17 41.66
CA ASP A 325 -20.80 50.09 42.54
C ASP A 325 -20.27 48.82 41.88
N ARG A 326 -18.97 48.63 42.01
CA ARG A 326 -18.22 47.47 41.53
C ARG A 326 -18.25 46.27 42.50
N THR A 327 -19.04 46.34 43.58
CA THR A 327 -19.02 45.32 44.64
C THR A 327 -19.94 44.12 44.41
N GLU A 328 -20.98 44.24 43.56
CA GLU A 328 -21.94 43.10 43.36
C GLU A 328 -21.55 42.05 42.31
N ARG A 329 -20.51 42.29 41.49
CA ARG A 329 -20.13 41.30 40.45
C ARG A 329 -19.14 40.24 40.94
N THR A 330 -18.50 40.42 42.08
CA THR A 330 -17.49 39.45 42.59
C THR A 330 -18.15 38.33 43.39
N GLU A 331 -19.32 38.53 43.97
CA GLU A 331 -20.02 37.50 44.77
C GLU A 331 -20.81 36.47 43.92
N GLN A 332 -21.19 36.79 42.71
CA GLN A 332 -21.91 35.85 41.84
C GLN A 332 -20.99 34.83 41.14
N THR A 333 -19.69 35.10 40.98
CA THR A 333 -18.74 34.19 40.34
C THR A 333 -18.22 33.11 41.30
N GLU A 334 -18.21 33.39 42.62
CA GLU A 334 -17.78 32.42 43.64
C GLU A 334 -18.86 31.40 44.06
N ARG A 335 -20.14 31.67 43.76
CA ARG A 335 -21.21 30.72 44.06
C ARG A 335 -21.45 29.61 43.05
N THR A 336 -20.91 29.74 41.83
CA THR A 336 -21.12 28.75 40.76
C THR A 336 -20.05 27.64 40.79
N ASP A 337 -18.94 27.86 41.50
CA ASP A 337 -17.82 26.88 41.52
C ASP A 337 -17.88 25.90 42.70
N ARG A 338 -18.90 25.99 43.57
CA ARG A 338 -19.07 25.10 44.74
C ARG A 338 -20.13 24.00 44.62
N ALA A 339 -20.68 23.79 43.43
CA ALA A 339 -21.76 22.80 43.25
C ALA A 339 -21.43 21.80 42.11
N GLN A 340 -20.34 21.04 42.26
CA GLN A 340 -20.22 19.77 41.55
C GLN A 340 -19.89 18.65 42.55
N PRO A 341 -20.75 17.62 42.69
CA PRO A 341 -20.48 16.49 43.54
C PRO A 341 -19.49 15.53 42.84
N VAL A 342 -18.44 15.15 43.57
CA VAL A 342 -17.54 14.05 43.27
C VAL A 342 -18.33 12.75 43.26
N VAL A 343 -18.49 12.12 42.09
CA VAL A 343 -18.98 10.75 41.99
C VAL A 343 -17.76 9.81 41.94
N ALA A 344 -17.52 9.18 43.08
CA ALA A 344 -16.66 8.02 43.20
C ALA A 344 -17.25 6.87 42.35
N ARG A 345 -16.46 6.27 41.47
CA ARG A 345 -16.76 4.96 40.89
C ARG A 345 -15.87 3.93 41.59
N GLU A 346 -16.52 3.17 42.42
CA GLU A 346 -16.01 1.89 42.91
C GLU A 346 -16.04 0.83 41.81
N VAL A 347 -15.10 -0.08 41.97
CA VAL A 347 -14.73 -1.27 41.22
C VAL A 347 -15.85 -2.34 41.30
N CYS A 348 -16.15 -3.00 40.20
CA CYS A 348 -16.31 -4.44 40.07
C CYS A 348 -15.94 -4.89 38.67
#